data_7f11b0667ef6092e48a7e690dc1c90c9
#
_entry.id   7f11b0667ef6092e48a7e690dc1c90c9
#
_cell.length_a   1.000
_cell.length_b   1.000
_cell.length_c   1.000
_cell.angle_alpha   90.00
_cell.angle_beta   90.00
_cell.angle_gamma   90.00
#
_symmetry.space_group_name_H-M   'P 1'
#
loop_
_entity.id
_entity.type
_entity.pdbx_description
1 polymer ?
#
loop_
_entity_poly.entity_id
_entity_poly.type
_entity_poly.pdbx_seq_one_letter_code
_entity_poly.pdbx_strand_id
1 'polypeptide(L)'
;MSLKVGVLMGGPSEEKDVSLSSGKAVTDACRLNGFETTEFPFHFDYRKLLPDLKKQDVIFNALHGGIGENGKIQAWLNENNIK
;
A
#
# COMPACT_ATOMS: atom_id res chain seq x y z
N MET A 1 -1.04 -17.67 13.76
CA MET A 1 -1.25 -17.23 12.37
C MET A 1 -0.67 -15.86 12.15
N SER A 2 -0.04 -15.65 11.01
CA SER A 2 0.55 -14.37 10.70
C SER A 2 -0.49 -13.40 10.13
N LEU A 3 -0.42 -12.14 10.57
CA LEU A 3 -1.22 -11.08 9.99
C LEU A 3 -0.72 -10.81 8.56
N LYS A 4 -1.64 -10.67 7.63
CA LYS A 4 -1.31 -10.34 6.24
C LYS A 4 -1.33 -8.84 6.05
N VAL A 5 -0.18 -8.28 5.70
CA VAL A 5 -0.02 -6.83 5.51
C VAL A 5 0.30 -6.55 4.04
N GLY A 6 -0.47 -5.67 3.43
CA GLY A 6 -0.19 -5.17 2.10
C GLY A 6 0.38 -3.77 2.19
N VAL A 7 1.42 -3.48 1.41
CA VAL A 7 2.07 -2.17 1.40
C VAL A 7 1.87 -1.52 0.04
N LEU A 8 1.03 -0.48 -0.01
CA LEU A 8 0.84 0.32 -1.23
C LEU A 8 1.99 1.29 -1.39
N MET A 9 2.60 1.30 -2.57
CA MET A 9 3.75 2.14 -2.86
C MET A 9 3.78 2.57 -4.32
N GLY A 10 4.57 3.60 -4.62
CA GLY A 10 4.71 4.11 -5.98
C GLY A 10 3.78 5.28 -6.26
N GLY A 11 2.93 5.13 -7.26
CA GLY A 11 1.99 6.15 -7.67
C GLY A 11 2.49 6.98 -8.85
N PRO A 12 1.64 7.89 -9.38
CA PRO A 12 1.98 8.66 -10.58
C PRO A 12 2.72 9.96 -10.31
N SER A 13 2.96 10.33 -9.06
CA SER A 13 3.58 11.60 -8.73
C SER A 13 5.11 11.57 -8.89
N GLU A 14 5.72 12.74 -8.81
CA GLU A 14 7.18 12.86 -8.80
C GLU A 14 7.81 12.21 -7.58
N GLU A 15 7.02 11.95 -6.57
CA GLU A 15 7.46 11.31 -5.32
C GLU A 15 7.41 9.78 -5.38
N LYS A 16 7.22 9.22 -6.58
CA LYS A 16 7.13 7.79 -6.77
C LYS A 16 8.34 7.03 -6.20
N ASP A 17 9.55 7.53 -6.48
CA ASP A 17 10.77 6.87 -6.01
C ASP A 17 10.88 6.90 -4.49
N VAL A 18 10.46 8.01 -3.88
CA VAL A 18 10.43 8.13 -2.42
C VAL A 18 9.43 7.12 -1.85
N SER A 19 8.25 7.01 -2.47
CA SER A 19 7.24 6.07 -2.03
C SER A 19 7.70 4.62 -2.15
N LEU A 20 8.37 4.26 -3.23
CA LEU A 20 8.90 2.91 -3.41
C LEU A 20 9.95 2.60 -2.34
N SER A 21 10.81 3.55 -2.04
CA SER A 21 11.84 3.38 -1.01
C SER A 21 11.22 3.23 0.39
N SER A 22 10.25 4.09 0.71
CA SER A 22 9.54 4.03 1.98
C SER A 22 8.76 2.72 2.12
N GLY A 23 8.08 2.31 1.05
CA GLY A 23 7.31 1.08 1.04
C GLY A 23 8.18 -0.15 1.26
N LYS A 24 9.36 -0.16 0.65
CA LYS A 24 10.30 -1.27 0.84
C LYS A 24 10.79 -1.33 2.28
N ALA A 25 11.08 -0.18 2.89
CA ALA A 25 11.51 -0.14 4.29
C ALA A 25 10.42 -0.67 5.22
N VAL A 26 9.17 -0.28 4.97
CA VAL A 26 8.02 -0.77 5.75
C VAL A 26 7.85 -2.27 5.56
N THR A 27 7.97 -2.74 4.31
CA THR A 27 7.86 -4.17 4.00
C THR A 27 8.90 -4.99 4.76
N ASP A 28 10.13 -4.54 4.75
CA ASP A 28 11.23 -5.22 5.44
C ASP A 28 11.00 -5.24 6.96
N ALA A 29 10.54 -4.11 7.52
CA ALA A 29 10.24 -4.04 8.94
C ALA A 29 9.10 -4.98 9.34
N CYS A 30 8.05 -5.06 8.52
CA CYS A 30 6.92 -5.96 8.77
C CYS A 30 7.37 -7.42 8.73
N ARG A 31 8.20 -7.77 7.76
CA ARG A 31 8.72 -9.14 7.64
C ARG A 31 9.58 -9.52 8.83
N LEU A 32 10.40 -8.59 9.32
CA LEU A 32 11.22 -8.80 10.51
C LEU A 32 10.37 -9.06 11.76
N ASN A 33 9.16 -8.51 11.78
CA ASN A 33 8.24 -8.69 12.92
C ASN A 33 7.30 -9.89 12.73
N GLY A 34 7.53 -10.71 11.71
CA GLY A 34 6.80 -11.96 11.53
C GLY A 34 5.49 -11.82 10.76
N PHE A 35 5.22 -10.66 10.18
CA PHE A 35 4.01 -10.46 9.37
C PHE A 35 4.22 -10.98 7.95
N GLU A 36 3.18 -11.58 7.39
CA GLU A 36 3.17 -12.00 6.00
C GLU A 36 2.90 -10.76 5.15
N THR A 37 3.94 -10.24 4.49
CA THR A 37 3.89 -8.92 3.86
C THR A 37 4.02 -9.01 2.35
N THR A 38 3.12 -8.33 1.65
CA THR A 38 3.10 -8.26 0.18
C THR A 38 3.23 -6.80 -0.25
N GLU A 39 4.13 -6.56 -1.21
CA GLU A 39 4.30 -5.24 -1.80
C GLU A 39 3.29 -5.05 -2.94
N PHE A 40 2.69 -3.86 -2.99
CA PHE A 40 1.75 -3.49 -4.05
C PHE A 40 2.24 -2.21 -4.72
N PRO A 41 3.29 -2.29 -5.55
CA PRO A 41 3.72 -1.14 -6.33
C PRO A 41 2.76 -0.90 -7.48
N PHE A 42 2.44 0.38 -7.77
CA PHE A 42 1.61 0.71 -8.91
C PHE A 42 2.05 2.04 -9.51
N HIS A 43 1.55 2.34 -10.70
CA HIS A 43 1.91 3.59 -11.38
C HIS A 43 0.71 4.54 -11.48
N PHE A 44 -0.35 4.13 -12.18
CA PHE A 44 -1.54 4.98 -12.34
C PHE A 44 -2.82 4.37 -11.78
N ASP A 45 -3.03 3.09 -11.99
CA ASP A 45 -4.32 2.48 -11.68
C ASP A 45 -4.24 1.49 -10.52
N TYR A 46 -4.43 2.01 -9.32
CA TYR A 46 -4.43 1.21 -8.12
C TYR A 46 -5.67 0.31 -7.99
N ARG A 47 -6.74 0.61 -8.74
CA ARG A 47 -7.98 -0.17 -8.65
C ARG A 47 -7.83 -1.59 -9.16
N LYS A 48 -6.87 -1.83 -10.03
CA LYS A 48 -6.56 -3.18 -10.49
C LYS A 48 -6.04 -4.08 -9.39
N LEU A 49 -5.57 -3.51 -8.30
CA LEU A 49 -5.05 -4.26 -7.18
C LEU A 49 -6.13 -4.75 -6.22
N LEU A 50 -7.38 -4.31 -6.42
CA LEU A 50 -8.47 -4.57 -5.46
C LEU A 50 -8.61 -6.03 -5.04
N PRO A 51 -8.63 -7.02 -5.95
CA PRO A 51 -8.79 -8.42 -5.53
C PRO A 51 -7.69 -8.87 -4.59
N ASP A 52 -6.47 -8.45 -4.84
CA ASP A 52 -5.33 -8.84 -4.00
C ASP A 52 -5.29 -8.05 -2.70
N LEU A 53 -5.67 -6.77 -2.73
CA LEU A 53 -5.74 -5.94 -1.53
C LEU A 53 -6.76 -6.49 -0.54
N LYS A 54 -7.89 -7.01 -1.03
CA LYS A 54 -8.92 -7.59 -0.17
C LYS A 54 -8.48 -8.85 0.56
N LYS A 55 -7.43 -9.48 0.08
CA LYS A 55 -6.87 -10.69 0.73
C LYS A 55 -6.00 -10.34 1.93
N GLN A 56 -5.64 -9.07 2.09
CA GLN A 56 -4.81 -8.63 3.19
C GLN A 56 -5.64 -8.31 4.42
N ASP A 57 -5.06 -8.45 5.59
CA ASP A 57 -5.73 -8.07 6.84
C ASP A 57 -5.63 -6.58 7.08
N VAL A 58 -4.52 -5.97 6.70
CA VAL A 58 -4.27 -4.52 6.83
C VAL A 58 -3.52 -4.02 5.61
N ILE A 59 -3.75 -2.77 5.26
CA ILE A 59 -3.00 -2.09 4.19
C ILE A 59 -2.24 -0.91 4.79
N PHE A 60 -0.95 -0.87 4.55
CA PHE A 60 -0.12 0.29 4.89
C PHE A 60 0.01 1.17 3.65
N ASN A 61 -0.35 2.44 3.78
CA ASN A 61 -0.30 3.39 2.69
C ASN A 61 1.02 4.17 2.75
N ALA A 62 1.98 3.77 1.92
CA ALA A 62 3.29 4.42 1.82
C ALA A 62 3.37 5.40 0.65
N LEU A 63 2.23 5.83 0.14
CA LEU A 63 2.18 6.75 -1.00
C LEU A 63 2.54 8.18 -0.59
N HIS A 64 3.21 8.86 -1.50
CA HIS A 64 3.59 10.27 -1.34
C HIS A 64 3.01 11.07 -2.49
N GLY A 65 2.82 12.37 -2.29
CA GLY A 65 2.26 13.26 -3.30
C GLY A 65 0.75 13.15 -3.43
N GLY A 66 0.21 13.59 -4.57
CA GLY A 66 -1.21 13.85 -4.74
C GLY A 66 -2.17 12.75 -4.31
N ILE A 67 -1.99 11.53 -4.79
CA ILE A 67 -2.95 10.45 -4.50
C ILE A 67 -2.97 10.09 -3.02
N GLY A 68 -1.80 9.91 -2.41
CA GLY A 68 -1.71 9.49 -1.02
C GLY A 68 -2.08 10.59 -0.05
N GLU A 69 -1.68 11.82 -0.35
CA GLU A 69 -1.83 12.94 0.56
C GLU A 69 -3.19 13.62 0.52
N ASN A 70 -3.90 13.52 -0.61
CA ASN A 70 -5.21 14.19 -0.72
C ASN A 70 -6.37 13.30 -0.27
N GLY A 71 -6.09 12.12 0.23
CA GLY A 71 -7.10 11.25 0.82
C GLY A 71 -7.94 10.44 -0.15
N LYS A 72 -7.72 10.57 -1.45
CA LYS A 72 -8.52 9.83 -2.43
C LYS A 72 -8.40 8.33 -2.30
N ILE A 73 -7.18 7.84 -2.18
CA ILE A 73 -6.96 6.40 -2.08
C ILE A 73 -7.47 5.87 -0.73
N GLN A 74 -7.34 6.66 0.33
CA GLN A 74 -7.85 6.26 1.63
C GLN A 74 -9.38 6.12 1.61
N ALA A 75 -10.07 7.07 0.97
CA ALA A 75 -11.52 6.99 0.81
C ALA A 75 -11.92 5.76 0.01
N TRP A 76 -11.19 5.46 -1.08
CA TRP A 76 -11.45 4.29 -1.90
C TRP A 76 -11.26 2.99 -1.12
N LEU A 77 -10.22 2.91 -0.31
CA LEU A 77 -10.00 1.75 0.54
C LEU A 77 -11.14 1.56 1.53
N ASN A 78 -11.59 2.65 2.15
CA ASN A 78 -12.70 2.60 3.10
C ASN A 78 -14.00 2.16 2.43
N GLU A 79 -14.27 2.64 1.22
CA GLU A 79 -15.47 2.25 0.46
C GLU A 79 -15.48 0.76 0.15
N ASN A 80 -14.32 0.15 0.05
CA ASN A 80 -14.19 -1.28 -0.25
C ASN A 80 -13.92 -2.13 1.00
N ASN A 81 -14.10 -1.55 2.19
CA ASN A 81 -13.90 -2.23 3.48
C ASN A 81 -12.47 -2.77 3.67
N ILE A 82 -11.50 -2.07 3.12
CA ILE A 82 -10.08 -2.42 3.28
C ILE A 82 -9.49 -1.56 4.39
N LYS A 83 -8.86 -2.20 5.33
CA LYS A 83 -8.26 -1.53 6.50
C LYS A 83 -6.84 -1.11 6.27
#